data_3a99a57c09da2d8c508d3452848080b1
#
_entry.id   3a99a57c09da2d8c508d3452848080b1
#
_cell.length_a   1.000
_cell.length_b   1.000
_cell.length_c   1.000
_cell.angle_alpha   90.00
_cell.angle_beta   90.00
_cell.angle_gamma   90.00
#
_symmetry.space_group_name_H-M   'P 1'
#
loop_
_entity.id
_entity.type
_entity.pdbx_description
1 polymer ?
#
loop_
_entity_poly.entity_id
_entity_poly.type
_entity_poly.pdbx_seq_one_letter_code
_entity_poly.pdbx_strand_id
1 'polypeptide(L)'
;MIDYNLSIMSILVTGGLGYIGSHTVVELVQSNYNQIIIVDNLQNTTKDVFDKIKTICASYEIKLVFIEIDIVDKMVLQTEVFDKYNIYAIIHFASLKSVSESIEYPLEYYHKNIVGALNLLSMCKQYNVKRFIFSSSATVYGNEKSPLCETDQIGIGITNPYGHTKYMIEQILADVSQTGLTTICLRYFNPVGAHCTGLLGETLQGTPMNLMPYLLKVAIQNNTEHYFGPEYDSLTIFGQDYSTVDGTCE
;
A
#
# COMPACT_ATOMS: atom_id res chain seq x y z
N MET A 1 -1.28 -32.56 15.59
CA MET A 1 -2.42 -32.56 14.66
C MET A 1 -2.19 -31.37 13.74
N ILE A 2 -1.79 -31.62 12.50
CA ILE A 2 -1.61 -30.57 11.46
C ILE A 2 -3.02 -30.19 11.03
N ASP A 3 -3.37 -28.94 11.30
CA ASP A 3 -4.74 -28.45 11.17
C ASP A 3 -5.14 -28.28 9.70
N TYR A 4 -6.34 -28.72 9.36
CA TYR A 4 -6.91 -28.84 8.01
C TYR A 4 -7.12 -27.52 7.24
N ASN A 5 -6.74 -26.38 7.79
CA ASN A 5 -6.79 -25.08 7.10
C ASN A 5 -5.67 -24.87 6.07
N LEU A 6 -4.65 -25.74 6.07
CA LEU A 6 -3.51 -25.67 5.11
C LEU A 6 -3.84 -26.21 3.72
N SER A 7 -5.05 -26.77 3.49
CA SER A 7 -5.46 -27.27 2.17
C SER A 7 -5.95 -26.17 1.22
N ILE A 8 -6.41 -25.03 1.74
CA ILE A 8 -6.89 -23.90 0.94
C ILE A 8 -5.74 -22.93 0.73
N MET A 9 -5.38 -22.66 -0.52
CA MET A 9 -4.41 -21.63 -0.86
C MET A 9 -5.00 -20.24 -0.62
N SER A 10 -4.27 -19.44 0.17
CA SER A 10 -4.69 -18.09 0.57
C SER A 10 -3.82 -17.02 -0.08
N ILE A 11 -4.40 -15.86 -0.36
CA ILE A 11 -3.64 -14.65 -0.68
C ILE A 11 -3.53 -13.82 0.59
N LEU A 12 -2.30 -13.46 0.96
CA LEU A 12 -2.03 -12.53 2.03
C LEU A 12 -1.95 -11.11 1.46
N VAL A 13 -2.77 -10.20 1.98
CA VAL A 13 -2.73 -8.77 1.66
C VAL A 13 -2.35 -8.00 2.91
N THR A 14 -1.14 -7.47 2.97
CA THR A 14 -0.69 -6.62 4.09
C THR A 14 -0.98 -5.15 3.77
N GLY A 15 -1.42 -4.37 4.76
CA GLY A 15 -1.96 -3.03 4.51
C GLY A 15 -3.30 -3.09 3.77
N GLY A 16 -4.03 -4.21 3.92
CA GLY A 16 -5.22 -4.50 3.13
C GLY A 16 -6.47 -3.71 3.54
N LEU A 17 -6.42 -2.95 4.62
CA LEU A 17 -7.47 -1.99 4.97
C LEU A 17 -7.11 -0.55 4.58
N GLY A 18 -5.91 -0.32 4.04
CA GLY A 18 -5.54 0.96 3.44
C GLY A 18 -6.28 1.22 2.12
N TYR A 19 -6.07 2.41 1.54
CA TYR A 19 -6.76 2.85 0.32
C TYR A 19 -6.63 1.84 -0.84
N ILE A 20 -5.40 1.61 -1.34
CA ILE A 20 -5.17 0.69 -2.47
C ILE A 20 -5.44 -0.76 -2.05
N GLY A 21 -5.03 -1.13 -0.83
CA GLY A 21 -5.20 -2.49 -0.30
C GLY A 21 -6.65 -2.92 -0.25
N SER A 22 -7.56 -2.08 0.24
CA SER A 22 -8.99 -2.40 0.35
C SER A 22 -9.66 -2.61 -1.00
N HIS A 23 -9.31 -1.78 -2.00
CA HIS A 23 -9.79 -1.96 -3.38
C HIS A 23 -9.23 -3.27 -3.98
N THR A 24 -7.94 -3.56 -3.74
CA THR A 24 -7.33 -4.81 -4.19
C THR A 24 -7.99 -6.03 -3.57
N VAL A 25 -8.36 -5.98 -2.28
CA VAL A 25 -9.10 -7.08 -1.63
C VAL A 25 -10.44 -7.31 -2.32
N VAL A 26 -11.19 -6.25 -2.64
CA VAL A 26 -12.48 -6.38 -3.36
C VAL A 26 -12.27 -7.01 -4.74
N GLU A 27 -11.29 -6.55 -5.51
CA GLU A 27 -10.97 -7.11 -6.84
C GLU A 27 -10.56 -8.59 -6.77
N LEU A 28 -9.80 -9.00 -5.76
CA LEU A 28 -9.44 -10.39 -5.53
C LEU A 28 -10.68 -11.26 -5.25
N VAL A 29 -11.63 -10.74 -4.46
CA VAL A 29 -12.91 -11.42 -4.21
C VAL A 29 -13.69 -11.60 -5.50
N GLN A 30 -13.85 -10.55 -6.29
CA GLN A 30 -14.56 -10.57 -7.57
C GLN A 30 -13.87 -11.46 -8.60
N SER A 31 -12.55 -11.67 -8.47
CA SER A 31 -11.77 -12.60 -9.28
C SER A 31 -11.82 -14.06 -8.79
N ASN A 32 -12.73 -14.39 -7.86
CA ASN A 32 -13.00 -15.74 -7.34
C ASN A 32 -11.82 -16.39 -6.59
N TYR A 33 -11.00 -15.62 -5.90
CA TYR A 33 -10.05 -16.18 -4.95
C TYR A 33 -10.79 -16.60 -3.68
N ASN A 34 -10.63 -17.85 -3.27
CA ASN A 34 -11.47 -18.49 -2.22
C ASN A 34 -11.15 -18.04 -0.79
N GLN A 35 -9.92 -17.61 -0.51
CA GLN A 35 -9.51 -17.15 0.83
C GLN A 35 -8.52 -15.99 0.73
N ILE A 36 -8.83 -14.90 1.43
CA ILE A 36 -7.94 -13.75 1.55
C ILE A 36 -7.69 -13.46 3.02
N ILE A 37 -6.41 -13.38 3.38
CA ILE A 37 -5.95 -12.99 4.70
C ILE A 37 -5.50 -11.54 4.62
N ILE A 38 -6.14 -10.69 5.38
CA ILE A 38 -5.85 -9.26 5.47
C ILE A 38 -5.06 -9.03 6.75
N VAL A 39 -3.90 -8.42 6.64
CA VAL A 39 -3.08 -7.99 7.78
C VAL A 39 -2.94 -6.47 7.74
N ASP A 40 -3.28 -5.82 8.83
CA ASP A 40 -3.15 -4.37 9.01
C ASP A 40 -2.95 -4.04 10.49
N ASN A 41 -2.16 -3.01 10.82
CA ASN A 41 -1.97 -2.55 12.20
C ASN A 41 -2.86 -1.35 12.56
N LEU A 42 -3.74 -0.94 11.65
CA LEU A 42 -4.67 0.18 11.77
C LEU A 42 -4.02 1.56 12.03
N GLN A 43 -2.72 1.70 11.75
CA GLN A 43 -2.02 2.98 11.97
C GLN A 43 -2.58 4.11 11.10
N ASN A 44 -2.96 3.81 9.84
CA ASN A 44 -3.44 4.78 8.85
C ASN A 44 -4.86 4.49 8.34
N THR A 45 -5.58 3.61 9.00
CA THR A 45 -6.93 3.18 8.62
C THR A 45 -7.74 2.79 9.86
N THR A 46 -8.97 2.34 9.66
CA THR A 46 -9.86 1.92 10.73
C THR A 46 -10.52 0.58 10.41
N LYS A 47 -10.96 -0.12 11.44
CA LYS A 47 -11.56 -1.45 11.31
C LYS A 47 -12.87 -1.48 10.53
N ASP A 48 -13.59 -0.36 10.46
CA ASP A 48 -14.84 -0.24 9.69
C ASP A 48 -14.61 -0.47 8.18
N VAL A 49 -13.39 -0.26 7.67
CA VAL A 49 -13.05 -0.61 6.28
C VAL A 49 -13.23 -2.10 6.01
N PHE A 50 -12.93 -2.97 6.98
CA PHE A 50 -13.18 -4.40 6.85
C PHE A 50 -14.67 -4.72 6.72
N ASP A 51 -15.53 -4.03 7.49
CA ASP A 51 -16.98 -4.22 7.40
C ASP A 51 -17.55 -3.71 6.08
N LYS A 52 -17.01 -2.60 5.56
CA LYS A 52 -17.33 -2.10 4.22
C LYS A 52 -16.94 -3.09 3.12
N ILE A 53 -15.74 -3.70 3.20
CA ILE A 53 -15.32 -4.77 2.28
C ILE A 53 -16.31 -5.93 2.34
N LYS A 54 -16.66 -6.42 3.53
CA LYS A 54 -17.65 -7.51 3.69
C LYS A 54 -19.00 -7.15 3.07
N THR A 55 -19.44 -5.90 3.23
CA THR A 55 -20.70 -5.41 2.64
C THR A 55 -20.66 -5.45 1.11
N ILE A 56 -19.56 -4.97 0.50
CA ILE A 56 -19.39 -4.98 -0.96
C ILE A 56 -19.32 -6.41 -1.48
N CYS A 57 -18.67 -7.30 -0.73
CA CYS A 57 -18.42 -8.68 -1.12
C CYS A 57 -19.52 -9.66 -0.67
N ALA A 58 -20.64 -9.20 -0.13
CA ALA A 58 -21.65 -10.05 0.50
C ALA A 58 -22.26 -11.12 -0.40
N SER A 59 -22.23 -10.93 -1.72
CA SER A 59 -22.75 -11.90 -2.71
C SER A 59 -21.76 -13.00 -3.11
N TYR A 60 -20.52 -12.94 -2.62
CA TYR A 60 -19.46 -13.87 -2.97
C TYR A 60 -19.24 -14.90 -1.85
N GLU A 61 -19.11 -16.17 -2.22
CA GLU A 61 -18.72 -17.24 -1.29
C GLU A 61 -17.21 -17.22 -1.08
N ILE A 62 -16.74 -16.38 -0.16
CA ILE A 62 -15.32 -16.19 0.14
C ILE A 62 -15.04 -16.16 1.63
N LYS A 63 -13.88 -16.68 2.02
CA LYS A 63 -13.36 -16.55 3.37
C LYS A 63 -12.46 -15.34 3.48
N LEU A 64 -12.97 -14.25 4.05
CA LEU A 64 -12.20 -13.08 4.43
C LEU A 64 -11.80 -13.19 5.90
N VAL A 65 -10.49 -13.07 6.15
CA VAL A 65 -9.93 -13.08 7.52
C VAL A 65 -9.16 -11.79 7.72
N PHE A 66 -9.46 -11.06 8.78
CA PHE A 66 -8.68 -9.90 9.19
C PHE A 66 -7.90 -10.23 10.47
N ILE A 67 -6.61 -9.90 10.45
CA ILE A 67 -5.68 -10.09 11.56
C ILE A 67 -5.02 -8.74 11.83
N GLU A 68 -5.29 -8.18 13.01
CA GLU A 68 -4.72 -6.91 13.46
C GLU A 68 -3.36 -7.15 14.09
N ILE A 69 -2.31 -6.97 13.30
CA ILE A 69 -0.90 -7.11 13.72
C ILE A 69 0.00 -6.15 12.97
N ASP A 70 1.16 -5.83 13.56
CA ASP A 70 2.25 -5.16 12.88
C ASP A 70 3.22 -6.20 12.28
N ILE A 71 3.47 -6.10 10.98
CA ILE A 71 4.38 -7.02 10.27
C ILE A 71 5.85 -6.91 10.69
N VAL A 72 6.20 -5.87 11.44
CA VAL A 72 7.52 -5.72 12.06
C VAL A 72 7.73 -6.75 13.18
N ASP A 73 6.66 -7.18 13.85
CA ASP A 73 6.74 -8.28 14.81
C ASP A 73 6.76 -9.63 14.09
N LYS A 74 7.97 -10.11 13.84
CA LYS A 74 8.20 -11.36 13.11
C LYS A 74 7.56 -12.58 13.77
N MET A 75 7.57 -12.63 15.11
CA MET A 75 7.05 -13.79 15.83
C MET A 75 5.53 -13.83 15.72
N VAL A 76 4.86 -12.72 15.95
CA VAL A 76 3.40 -12.62 15.82
C VAL A 76 2.97 -12.86 14.37
N LEU A 77 3.69 -12.29 13.37
CA LEU A 77 3.44 -12.55 11.96
C LEU A 77 3.51 -14.06 11.65
N GLN A 78 4.52 -14.76 12.16
CA GLN A 78 4.66 -16.19 11.98
C GLN A 78 3.50 -16.96 12.60
N THR A 79 3.25 -16.78 13.89
CA THR A 79 2.28 -17.58 14.66
C THR A 79 0.82 -17.29 14.30
N GLU A 80 0.50 -16.03 13.94
CA GLU A 80 -0.88 -15.65 13.63
C GLU A 80 -1.24 -15.82 12.16
N VAL A 81 -0.26 -15.82 11.26
CA VAL A 81 -0.50 -15.90 9.81
C VAL A 81 0.07 -17.19 9.23
N PHE A 82 1.38 -17.37 9.23
CA PHE A 82 2.02 -18.43 8.44
C PHE A 82 1.88 -19.82 9.05
N ASP A 83 1.76 -19.96 10.38
CA ASP A 83 1.50 -21.24 11.02
C ASP A 83 0.03 -21.68 10.89
N LYS A 84 -0.89 -20.74 10.55
CA LYS A 84 -2.33 -20.99 10.47
C LYS A 84 -2.88 -21.11 9.06
N TYR A 85 -2.19 -20.50 8.06
CA TYR A 85 -2.70 -20.40 6.70
C TYR A 85 -1.65 -20.79 5.67
N ASN A 86 -2.10 -21.50 4.62
CA ASN A 86 -1.25 -21.82 3.48
C ASN A 86 -1.21 -20.63 2.51
N ILE A 87 -0.19 -19.81 2.63
CA ILE A 87 -0.06 -18.59 1.82
C ILE A 87 0.53 -18.94 0.45
N TYR A 88 -0.24 -18.70 -0.60
CA TYR A 88 0.14 -18.89 -2.00
C TYR A 88 0.88 -17.70 -2.59
N ALA A 89 0.40 -16.50 -2.27
CA ALA A 89 0.97 -15.25 -2.75
C ALA A 89 0.81 -14.15 -1.69
N ILE A 90 1.72 -13.19 -1.71
CA ILE A 90 1.68 -12.00 -0.86
C ILE A 90 1.53 -10.77 -1.76
N ILE A 91 0.59 -9.88 -1.40
CA ILE A 91 0.50 -8.52 -1.95
C ILE A 91 0.79 -7.56 -0.79
N HIS A 92 1.90 -6.85 -0.90
CA HIS A 92 2.46 -6.06 0.21
C HIS A 92 2.22 -4.56 -0.01
N PHE A 93 1.18 -4.02 0.66
CA PHE A 93 0.89 -2.59 0.70
C PHE A 93 1.30 -1.93 2.02
N ALA A 94 1.42 -2.70 3.12
CA ALA A 94 1.74 -2.15 4.43
C ALA A 94 3.06 -1.38 4.42
N SER A 95 2.98 -0.06 4.55
CA SER A 95 4.15 0.83 4.66
C SER A 95 3.72 2.22 5.13
N LEU A 96 4.64 2.95 5.75
CA LEU A 96 4.53 4.38 5.90
C LEU A 96 4.75 5.03 4.53
N LYS A 97 3.92 6.02 4.15
CA LYS A 97 3.86 6.53 2.75
C LYS A 97 4.06 8.04 2.59
N SER A 98 4.14 8.80 3.68
CA SER A 98 4.26 10.25 3.61
C SER A 98 5.70 10.68 3.35
N VAL A 99 5.92 11.42 2.26
CA VAL A 99 7.25 11.95 1.90
C VAL A 99 7.75 12.93 2.96
N SER A 100 6.92 13.89 3.36
CA SER A 100 7.29 14.91 4.36
C SER A 100 7.58 14.31 5.74
N GLU A 101 6.71 13.42 6.21
CA GLU A 101 6.91 12.72 7.49
C GLU A 101 8.19 11.86 7.48
N SER A 102 8.55 11.28 6.33
CA SER A 102 9.78 10.50 6.21
C SER A 102 11.05 11.33 6.44
N ILE A 103 11.02 12.61 6.12
CA ILE A 103 12.13 13.54 6.36
C ILE A 103 12.24 13.85 7.86
N GLU A 104 11.11 13.96 8.55
CA GLU A 104 11.06 14.25 9.98
C GLU A 104 11.42 13.03 10.83
N TYR A 105 10.93 11.83 10.44
CA TYR A 105 11.12 10.57 11.18
C TYR A 105 11.81 9.47 10.35
N PRO A 106 13.01 9.69 9.80
CA PRO A 106 13.62 8.77 8.83
C PRO A 106 13.85 7.37 9.37
N LEU A 107 14.29 7.24 10.64
CA LEU A 107 14.56 5.93 11.23
C LEU A 107 13.30 5.09 11.39
N GLU A 108 12.16 5.71 11.68
CA GLU A 108 10.89 5.01 11.75
C GLU A 108 10.49 4.47 10.36
N TYR A 109 10.67 5.26 9.30
CA TYR A 109 10.42 4.83 7.93
C TYR A 109 11.30 3.65 7.51
N TYR A 110 12.61 3.72 7.79
CA TYR A 110 13.48 2.57 7.52
C TYR A 110 13.08 1.35 8.33
N HIS A 111 12.79 1.52 9.61
CA HIS A 111 12.39 0.40 10.47
C HIS A 111 11.08 -0.24 10.00
N LYS A 112 10.01 0.55 9.85
CA LYS A 112 8.69 0.02 9.48
C LYS A 112 8.70 -0.60 8.08
N ASN A 113 9.19 0.11 7.09
CA ASN A 113 9.09 -0.31 5.71
C ASN A 113 10.05 -1.47 5.39
N ILE A 114 11.33 -1.38 5.78
CA ILE A 114 12.32 -2.39 5.42
C ILE A 114 12.20 -3.63 6.31
N VAL A 115 12.09 -3.48 7.63
CA VAL A 115 11.99 -4.66 8.52
C VAL A 115 10.71 -5.43 8.25
N GLY A 116 9.58 -4.74 8.02
CA GLY A 116 8.33 -5.39 7.64
C GLY A 116 8.47 -6.22 6.37
N ALA A 117 9.06 -5.66 5.32
CA ALA A 117 9.32 -6.38 4.07
C ALA A 117 10.29 -7.57 4.26
N LEU A 118 11.38 -7.40 5.02
CA LEU A 118 12.35 -8.48 5.32
C LEU A 118 11.70 -9.63 6.10
N ASN A 119 10.81 -9.34 7.04
CA ASN A 119 10.07 -10.35 7.76
C ASN A 119 9.18 -11.17 6.80
N LEU A 120 8.42 -10.52 5.93
CA LEU A 120 7.60 -11.19 4.92
C LEU A 120 8.44 -12.05 3.98
N LEU A 121 9.58 -11.55 3.48
CA LEU A 121 10.48 -12.31 2.61
C LEU A 121 11.11 -13.50 3.33
N SER A 122 11.43 -13.35 4.62
CA SER A 122 11.88 -14.46 5.47
C SER A 122 10.81 -15.55 5.59
N MET A 123 9.53 -15.15 5.74
CA MET A 123 8.40 -16.08 5.75
C MET A 123 8.21 -16.73 4.38
N CYS A 124 8.37 -15.99 3.27
CA CYS A 124 8.32 -16.58 1.93
C CYS A 124 9.29 -17.75 1.79
N LYS A 125 10.52 -17.57 2.24
CA LYS A 125 11.55 -18.64 2.23
C LYS A 125 11.17 -19.81 3.13
N GLN A 126 10.75 -19.53 4.36
CA GLN A 126 10.44 -20.55 5.38
C GLN A 126 9.22 -21.40 5.00
N TYR A 127 8.16 -20.78 4.46
CA TYR A 127 6.89 -21.43 4.12
C TYR A 127 6.70 -21.69 2.63
N ASN A 128 7.78 -21.51 1.83
CA ASN A 128 7.81 -21.83 0.40
C ASN A 128 6.76 -21.04 -0.42
N VAL A 129 6.46 -19.81 -0.03
CA VAL A 129 5.65 -18.88 -0.83
C VAL A 129 6.41 -18.52 -2.09
N LYS A 130 5.76 -18.53 -3.25
CA LYS A 130 6.43 -18.37 -4.56
C LYS A 130 6.17 -17.06 -5.24
N ARG A 131 5.24 -16.25 -4.75
CA ARG A 131 4.82 -15.00 -5.40
C ARG A 131 4.77 -13.86 -4.40
N PHE A 132 5.40 -12.75 -4.75
CA PHE A 132 5.43 -11.53 -3.94
C PHE A 132 5.21 -10.32 -4.82
N ILE A 133 4.13 -9.61 -4.61
CA ILE A 133 3.79 -8.37 -5.30
C ILE A 133 4.02 -7.22 -4.31
N PHE A 134 4.83 -6.26 -4.71
CA PHE A 134 5.23 -5.13 -3.86
C PHE A 134 4.65 -3.81 -4.36
N SER A 135 4.03 -3.07 -3.48
CA SER A 135 3.61 -1.69 -3.69
C SER A 135 4.83 -0.77 -3.60
N SER A 136 5.48 -0.56 -4.75
CA SER A 136 6.55 0.41 -4.90
C SER A 136 5.97 1.81 -5.19
N SER A 137 6.80 2.72 -5.66
CA SER A 137 6.42 4.11 -5.90
C SER A 137 7.22 4.69 -7.06
N ALA A 138 6.65 5.63 -7.80
CA ALA A 138 7.35 6.43 -8.79
C ALA A 138 8.54 7.20 -8.22
N THR A 139 8.57 7.45 -6.89
CA THR A 139 9.70 8.10 -6.22
C THR A 139 11.03 7.37 -6.39
N VAL A 140 11.03 6.08 -6.79
CA VAL A 140 12.26 5.32 -7.07
C VAL A 140 13.01 5.81 -8.32
N TYR A 141 12.31 6.48 -9.24
CA TYR A 141 12.92 7.08 -10.42
C TYR A 141 13.79 8.31 -10.09
N GLY A 142 13.53 8.95 -8.94
CA GLY A 142 14.29 10.12 -8.50
C GLY A 142 14.16 11.30 -9.45
N ASN A 143 15.27 11.68 -10.11
CA ASN A 143 15.33 12.79 -11.05
C ASN A 143 15.40 12.34 -12.53
N GLU A 144 14.98 11.12 -12.85
CA GLU A 144 14.91 10.63 -14.23
C GLU A 144 13.90 11.47 -15.05
N LYS A 145 14.14 11.60 -16.33
CA LYS A 145 13.33 12.47 -17.20
C LYS A 145 12.09 11.78 -17.71
N SER A 146 10.96 12.47 -17.64
CA SER A 146 9.69 12.07 -18.24
C SER A 146 9.75 12.07 -19.79
N PRO A 147 9.06 11.17 -20.50
CA PRO A 147 8.18 10.10 -19.97
C PRO A 147 9.00 8.92 -19.42
N LEU A 148 8.55 8.38 -18.29
CA LEU A 148 9.21 7.29 -17.56
C LEU A 148 8.78 5.91 -18.06
N CYS A 149 9.72 4.96 -18.08
CA CYS A 149 9.51 3.56 -18.41
C CYS A 149 10.00 2.65 -17.27
N GLU A 150 9.50 1.43 -17.22
CA GLU A 150 9.89 0.46 -16.19
C GLU A 150 11.37 0.05 -16.27
N THR A 151 11.99 0.20 -17.46
CA THR A 151 13.40 -0.09 -17.72
C THR A 151 14.34 1.06 -17.39
N ASP A 152 13.81 2.24 -17.08
CA ASP A 152 14.64 3.40 -16.78
C ASP A 152 15.40 3.23 -15.47
N GLN A 153 16.50 3.96 -15.36
CA GLN A 153 17.35 3.89 -14.18
C GLN A 153 16.61 4.37 -12.93
N ILE A 154 16.76 3.64 -11.85
CA ILE A 154 16.18 3.98 -10.55
C ILE A 154 17.26 4.18 -9.49
N GLY A 155 16.92 4.86 -8.40
CA GLY A 155 17.80 5.03 -7.25
C GLY A 155 18.70 6.26 -7.29
N ILE A 156 18.71 7.01 -8.40
CA ILE A 156 19.51 8.24 -8.52
C ILE A 156 18.62 9.46 -8.30
N GLY A 157 19.07 10.36 -7.40
CA GLY A 157 18.35 11.61 -7.14
C GLY A 157 17.10 11.45 -6.30
N ILE A 158 16.92 10.34 -5.59
CA ILE A 158 15.86 10.20 -4.60
C ILE A 158 16.11 11.19 -3.47
N THR A 159 15.11 12.00 -3.14
CA THR A 159 15.26 13.15 -2.23
C THR A 159 14.77 12.90 -0.81
N ASN A 160 14.18 11.73 -0.54
CA ASN A 160 13.51 11.48 0.74
C ASN A 160 13.63 10.01 1.20
N PRO A 161 13.60 9.77 2.53
CA PRO A 161 13.72 8.42 3.09
C PRO A 161 12.62 7.45 2.63
N TYR A 162 11.39 7.90 2.42
CA TYR A 162 10.32 7.05 1.89
C TYR A 162 10.72 6.46 0.53
N GLY A 163 11.14 7.30 -0.42
CA GLY A 163 11.62 6.84 -1.74
C GLY A 163 12.81 5.89 -1.62
N HIS A 164 13.76 6.19 -0.72
CA HIS A 164 14.88 5.27 -0.46
C HIS A 164 14.42 3.92 0.07
N THR A 165 13.42 3.85 0.98
CA THR A 165 12.92 2.56 1.45
C THR A 165 12.30 1.75 0.32
N LYS A 166 11.54 2.39 -0.59
CA LYS A 166 10.94 1.70 -1.75
C LYS A 166 12.02 1.17 -2.70
N TYR A 167 13.01 1.99 -3.02
CA TYR A 167 14.15 1.59 -3.85
C TYR A 167 14.94 0.42 -3.23
N MET A 168 15.28 0.49 -1.94
CA MET A 168 16.01 -0.58 -1.26
C MET A 168 15.22 -1.91 -1.29
N ILE A 169 13.91 -1.86 -1.10
CA ILE A 169 13.07 -3.07 -1.18
C ILE A 169 13.06 -3.64 -2.60
N GLU A 170 13.00 -2.80 -3.65
CA GLU A 170 13.12 -3.28 -5.04
C GLU A 170 14.47 -3.98 -5.29
N GLN A 171 15.58 -3.46 -4.75
CA GLN A 171 16.89 -4.12 -4.85
C GLN A 171 16.90 -5.47 -4.12
N ILE A 172 16.36 -5.54 -2.91
CA ILE A 172 16.22 -6.80 -2.15
C ILE A 172 15.36 -7.80 -2.93
N LEU A 173 14.28 -7.36 -3.54
CA LEU A 173 13.40 -8.22 -4.34
C LEU A 173 14.08 -8.72 -5.61
N ALA A 174 14.90 -7.90 -6.26
CA ALA A 174 15.72 -8.33 -7.40
C ALA A 174 16.70 -9.45 -7.00
N ASP A 175 17.37 -9.32 -5.85
CA ASP A 175 18.29 -10.34 -5.34
C ASP A 175 17.57 -11.64 -4.97
N VAL A 176 16.47 -11.56 -4.21
CA VAL A 176 15.73 -12.76 -3.77
C VAL A 176 14.99 -13.44 -4.92
N SER A 177 14.67 -12.75 -6.00
CA SER A 177 14.06 -13.34 -7.19
C SER A 177 14.94 -14.42 -7.82
N GLN A 178 16.26 -14.26 -7.72
CA GLN A 178 17.23 -15.24 -8.19
C GLN A 178 17.18 -16.57 -7.41
N THR A 179 16.54 -16.58 -6.24
CA THR A 179 16.37 -17.78 -5.41
C THR A 179 15.05 -18.53 -5.66
N GLY A 180 14.28 -18.14 -6.69
CA GLY A 180 13.04 -18.80 -7.10
C GLY A 180 11.75 -18.18 -6.54
N LEU A 181 11.82 -16.97 -5.98
CA LEU A 181 10.64 -16.16 -5.65
C LEU A 181 10.26 -15.31 -6.87
N THR A 182 9.05 -15.46 -7.38
CA THR A 182 8.53 -14.54 -8.41
C THR A 182 8.14 -13.23 -7.77
N THR A 183 8.75 -12.13 -8.20
CA THR A 183 8.50 -10.78 -7.65
C THR A 183 7.96 -9.84 -8.72
N ILE A 184 7.05 -8.96 -8.32
CA ILE A 184 6.52 -7.86 -9.14
C ILE A 184 6.55 -6.59 -8.30
N CYS A 185 7.14 -5.51 -8.82
CA CYS A 185 7.12 -4.19 -8.21
C CYS A 185 6.14 -3.29 -8.97
N LEU A 186 5.12 -2.78 -8.28
CA LEU A 186 4.14 -1.86 -8.83
C LEU A 186 4.53 -0.43 -8.44
N ARG A 187 5.03 0.36 -9.39
CA ARG A 187 5.47 1.73 -9.15
C ARG A 187 4.30 2.69 -9.34
N TYR A 188 3.59 2.97 -8.25
CA TYR A 188 2.46 3.91 -8.27
C TYR A 188 2.94 5.34 -8.40
N PHE A 189 2.25 6.12 -9.22
CA PHE A 189 2.38 7.59 -9.30
C PHE A 189 1.40 8.23 -8.32
N ASN A 190 0.25 8.70 -8.81
CA ASN A 190 -0.78 9.36 -8.02
C ASN A 190 -2.10 8.59 -8.15
N PRO A 191 -2.29 7.52 -7.37
CA PRO A 191 -3.54 6.75 -7.43
C PRO A 191 -4.72 7.62 -7.00
N VAL A 192 -5.78 7.60 -7.80
CA VAL A 192 -7.02 8.34 -7.54
C VAL A 192 -8.23 7.46 -7.81
N GLY A 193 -9.33 7.71 -7.13
CA GLY A 193 -10.60 7.05 -7.34
C GLY A 193 -11.25 6.54 -6.06
N ALA A 194 -12.49 6.08 -6.20
CA ALA A 194 -13.27 5.46 -5.16
C ALA A 194 -14.07 4.30 -5.75
N HIS A 195 -14.46 3.36 -4.91
CA HIS A 195 -15.34 2.27 -5.34
C HIS A 195 -16.71 2.80 -5.74
N CYS A 196 -17.33 2.23 -6.77
CA CYS A 196 -18.62 2.70 -7.33
C CYS A 196 -19.76 2.70 -6.31
N THR A 197 -19.67 1.93 -5.23
CA THR A 197 -20.66 1.95 -4.13
C THR A 197 -20.52 3.17 -3.23
N GLY A 198 -19.42 3.95 -3.31
CA GLY A 198 -19.10 5.04 -2.39
C GLY A 198 -18.64 4.58 -1.00
N LEU A 199 -18.53 3.27 -0.73
CA LEU A 199 -18.12 2.74 0.58
C LEU A 199 -16.61 2.75 0.80
N LEU A 200 -15.80 2.60 -0.27
CA LEU A 200 -14.34 2.61 -0.22
C LEU A 200 -13.78 3.77 -1.04
N GLY A 201 -12.75 4.37 -0.52
CA GLY A 201 -11.99 5.46 -1.13
C GLY A 201 -10.80 5.81 -0.24
N GLU A 202 -10.06 6.85 -0.59
CA GLU A 202 -8.99 7.35 0.26
C GLU A 202 -9.58 8.04 1.50
N THR A 203 -9.54 7.34 2.64
CA THR A 203 -9.94 7.91 3.94
C THR A 203 -8.72 8.54 4.58
N LEU A 204 -8.78 9.84 4.83
CA LEU A 204 -7.66 10.60 5.36
C LEU A 204 -7.81 10.79 6.86
N GLN A 205 -6.73 10.49 7.56
CA GLN A 205 -6.54 10.96 8.93
C GLN A 205 -5.73 12.25 8.87
N GLY A 206 -6.34 13.40 9.27
CA GLY A 206 -5.70 14.70 9.21
C GLY A 206 -5.81 15.42 7.85
N THR A 207 -4.86 16.34 7.61
CA THR A 207 -4.83 17.14 6.38
C THR A 207 -4.36 16.30 5.20
N PRO A 208 -5.07 16.32 4.07
CA PRO A 208 -4.64 15.58 2.87
C PRO A 208 -3.29 16.06 2.36
N MET A 209 -2.39 15.12 2.09
CA MET A 209 -1.07 15.40 1.49
C MET A 209 -1.08 15.17 -0.04
N ASN A 210 -2.10 14.48 -0.57
CA ASN A 210 -2.27 14.25 -2.00
C ASN A 210 -3.22 15.29 -2.60
N LEU A 211 -3.00 15.63 -3.88
CA LEU A 211 -3.75 16.66 -4.59
C LEU A 211 -5.26 16.36 -4.63
N MET A 212 -5.66 15.19 -5.09
CA MET A 212 -7.08 14.90 -5.33
C MET A 212 -7.96 14.95 -4.06
N PRO A 213 -7.58 14.34 -2.94
CA PRO A 213 -8.36 14.48 -1.71
C PRO A 213 -8.48 15.93 -1.22
N TYR A 214 -7.42 16.73 -1.37
CA TYR A 214 -7.45 18.16 -1.03
C TYR A 214 -8.39 18.93 -1.96
N LEU A 215 -8.22 18.75 -3.27
CA LEU A 215 -9.04 19.38 -4.31
C LEU A 215 -10.54 19.06 -4.11
N LEU A 216 -10.88 17.80 -3.79
CA LEU A 216 -12.26 17.40 -3.54
C LEU A 216 -12.85 18.08 -2.32
N LYS A 217 -12.10 18.25 -1.22
CA LYS A 217 -12.57 19.00 -0.05
C LYS A 217 -12.83 20.45 -0.40
N VAL A 218 -11.91 21.12 -1.12
CA VAL A 218 -12.11 22.50 -1.61
C VAL A 218 -13.35 22.59 -2.49
N ALA A 219 -13.53 21.67 -3.43
CA ALA A 219 -14.67 21.67 -4.34
C ALA A 219 -16.00 21.44 -3.60
N ILE A 220 -16.04 20.52 -2.64
CA ILE A 220 -17.24 20.24 -1.84
C ILE A 220 -17.57 21.43 -0.97
N GLN A 221 -16.60 22.00 -0.24
CA GLN A 221 -16.83 23.15 0.65
C GLN A 221 -17.36 24.36 -0.12
N ASN A 222 -16.85 24.64 -1.32
CA ASN A 222 -17.28 25.78 -2.13
C ASN A 222 -18.63 25.58 -2.85
N ASN A 223 -19.15 24.34 -2.93
CA ASN A 223 -20.39 24.03 -3.65
C ASN A 223 -21.48 23.39 -2.80
N THR A 224 -21.24 23.20 -1.50
CA THR A 224 -22.21 22.59 -0.57
C THR A 224 -22.19 23.33 0.78
N GLU A 225 -23.05 22.90 1.71
CA GLU A 225 -23.04 23.39 3.09
C GLU A 225 -22.00 22.68 3.99
N HIS A 226 -21.22 21.74 3.43
CA HIS A 226 -20.16 21.06 4.19
C HIS A 226 -18.96 21.97 4.40
N TYR A 227 -18.57 22.14 5.64
CA TYR A 227 -17.38 22.90 6.03
C TYR A 227 -16.31 21.98 6.63
N PHE A 228 -15.15 21.92 5.99
CA PHE A 228 -14.02 21.10 6.43
C PHE A 228 -12.96 21.89 7.21
N GLY A 229 -12.93 23.21 7.03
CA GLY A 229 -11.97 24.12 7.67
C GLY A 229 -11.53 25.25 6.74
N PRO A 230 -10.96 26.34 7.28
CA PRO A 230 -10.55 27.51 6.48
C PRO A 230 -9.42 27.16 5.49
N GLU A 231 -8.64 26.12 5.74
CA GLU A 231 -7.58 25.63 4.84
C GLU A 231 -8.14 25.11 3.50
N TYR A 232 -9.45 24.83 3.41
CA TYR A 232 -10.12 24.34 2.19
C TYR A 232 -10.94 25.41 1.47
N ASP A 233 -10.80 26.68 1.82
CA ASP A 233 -11.48 27.78 1.11
C ASP A 233 -10.94 27.98 -0.31
N SER A 234 -9.68 27.63 -0.53
CA SER A 234 -9.05 27.72 -1.84
C SER A 234 -7.95 26.67 -2.03
N LEU A 235 -7.65 26.34 -3.29
CA LEU A 235 -6.51 25.51 -3.63
C LEU A 235 -5.25 26.38 -3.73
N THR A 236 -4.26 26.09 -2.90
CA THR A 236 -2.96 26.76 -2.96
C THR A 236 -2.02 25.99 -3.91
N ILE A 237 -1.49 26.67 -4.90
CA ILE A 237 -0.46 26.15 -5.81
C ILE A 237 0.91 26.51 -5.25
N PHE A 238 1.72 25.50 -4.91
CA PHE A 238 3.07 25.66 -4.38
C PHE A 238 4.09 25.58 -5.54
N GLY A 239 4.70 26.70 -5.86
CA GLY A 239 5.68 26.82 -6.93
C GLY A 239 5.06 26.99 -8.33
N GLN A 240 5.64 27.89 -9.11
CA GLN A 240 5.30 28.16 -10.50
C GLN A 240 6.58 28.38 -11.33
N ASP A 241 7.72 28.00 -10.78
CA ASP A 241 9.07 28.28 -11.28
C ASP A 241 9.89 27.01 -11.49
N TYR A 242 9.21 25.86 -11.57
CA TYR A 242 9.84 24.59 -11.94
C TYR A 242 10.29 24.60 -13.40
N SER A 243 11.33 23.83 -13.71
CA SER A 243 11.86 23.69 -15.09
C SER A 243 10.98 22.77 -15.94
N THR A 244 9.68 23.07 -16.00
CA THR A 244 8.65 22.35 -16.77
C THR A 244 8.00 23.30 -17.76
N VAL A 245 7.22 22.79 -18.73
CA VAL A 245 6.61 23.59 -19.81
C VAL A 245 5.67 24.68 -19.25
N ASP A 246 4.98 24.39 -18.17
CA ASP A 246 4.00 25.29 -17.52
C ASP A 246 4.48 25.86 -16.18
N GLY A 247 5.72 25.53 -15.78
CA GLY A 247 6.31 25.99 -14.52
C GLY A 247 5.79 25.30 -13.27
N THR A 248 4.90 24.29 -13.39
CA THR A 248 4.39 23.49 -12.27
C THR A 248 5.27 22.28 -12.01
N CYS A 249 5.16 21.66 -10.85
CA CYS A 249 5.86 20.43 -10.57
C CYS A 249 5.19 19.25 -11.29
N GLU A 250 6.01 18.30 -11.75
CA GLU A 250 5.57 17.04 -12.36
C GLU A 250 5.15 16.01 -11.29
#